data_739d1f31cddbc2762d1779c0ecb54658
#
_entry.id   739d1f31cddbc2762d1779c0ecb54658
#
_cell.length_a   1.000
_cell.length_b   1.000
_cell.length_c   1.000
_cell.angle_alpha   90.00
_cell.angle_beta   90.00
_cell.angle_gamma   90.00
#
_symmetry.space_group_name_H-M   'P 1'
#
loop_
_entity.id
_entity.type
_entity.pdbx_description
1 polymer ?
#
loop_
_entity_poly.entity_id
_entity_poly.type
_entity_poly.pdbx_seq_one_letter_code
_entity_poly.pdbx_strand_id
1 'polypeptide(L)'
;TFLADTGRSEVDKRLWLQTTNKIEAKAEKTCKGQDKPVTFFNLNNFRDAQIDYPTSFSELYKAKVKIKPKPEPHQIEAIKDVSSKLKTVGRGQLIMACGTGKTFATMWIKEELKAHSTLVLLPSLSLLSQTMREWAWGSNTDFEILNVCSDKTVGTKSEDMKAEDVTFRVTSK
;
A
#
# COMPACT_ATOMS: atom_id res chain seq x y z
N THR A 1 -23.93 16.42 15.71
CA THR A 1 -23.38 15.12 15.26
C THR A 1 -22.15 15.35 14.39
N PHE A 2 -21.22 14.39 14.31
CA PHE A 2 -19.96 14.50 13.58
C PHE A 2 -20.12 15.09 12.16
N LEU A 3 -21.06 14.59 11.35
CA LEU A 3 -21.29 15.10 10.00
C LEU A 3 -21.86 16.51 9.96
N ALA A 4 -22.79 16.82 10.86
CA ALA A 4 -23.37 18.16 10.95
C ALA A 4 -22.33 19.20 11.42
N ASP A 5 -21.55 18.83 12.44
CA ASP A 5 -20.55 19.73 13.03
C ASP A 5 -19.37 19.98 12.08
N THR A 6 -19.05 19.02 11.21
CA THR A 6 -17.97 19.11 10.20
C THR A 6 -18.46 19.54 8.81
N GLY A 7 -19.75 19.86 8.65
CA GLY A 7 -20.34 20.40 7.42
C GLY A 7 -19.97 21.84 7.10
N ARG A 8 -19.35 22.56 8.05
CA ARG A 8 -19.00 23.99 7.93
C ARG A 8 -17.98 24.24 6.81
N SER A 9 -18.03 25.42 6.22
CA SER A 9 -17.12 25.84 5.13
C SER A 9 -15.64 25.81 5.52
N GLU A 10 -15.34 26.00 6.79
CA GLU A 10 -14.00 26.04 7.38
C GLU A 10 -13.32 24.66 7.49
N VAL A 11 -14.09 23.57 7.31
CA VAL A 11 -13.57 22.20 7.39
C VAL A 11 -13.31 21.68 5.98
N ASP A 12 -12.06 21.55 5.59
CA ASP A 12 -11.67 21.02 4.28
C ASP A 12 -11.69 19.49 4.20
N LYS A 13 -11.29 18.83 5.28
CA LYS A 13 -11.13 17.36 5.33
C LYS A 13 -11.74 16.78 6.59
N ARG A 14 -12.32 15.59 6.45
CA ARG A 14 -12.90 14.84 7.57
C ARG A 14 -12.11 13.58 7.78
N LEU A 15 -11.68 13.34 9.03
CA LEU A 15 -10.96 12.14 9.41
C LEU A 15 -11.79 11.38 10.45
N TRP A 16 -11.99 10.10 10.20
CA TRP A 16 -12.60 9.18 11.16
C TRP A 16 -11.55 8.20 11.64
N LEU A 17 -11.15 8.31 12.88
CA LEU A 17 -10.18 7.45 13.53
C LEU A 17 -10.89 6.41 14.38
N GLN A 18 -10.51 5.14 14.26
CA GLN A 18 -11.09 4.07 15.06
C GLN A 18 -10.04 3.02 15.44
N THR A 19 -10.26 2.37 16.57
CA THR A 19 -9.40 1.33 17.15
C THR A 19 -9.78 -0.08 16.71
N THR A 20 -10.73 -0.21 15.79
CA THR A 20 -11.18 -1.48 15.22
C THR A 20 -11.00 -1.46 13.71
N ASN A 21 -11.03 -2.64 13.07
CA ASN A 21 -10.92 -2.74 11.62
C ASN A 21 -12.28 -2.76 10.90
N LYS A 22 -13.38 -2.85 11.66
CA LYS A 22 -14.72 -2.93 11.08
C LYS A 22 -15.44 -1.58 11.26
N ILE A 23 -15.95 -1.06 10.15
CA ILE A 23 -16.88 0.05 10.14
C ILE A 23 -18.27 -0.55 9.90
N GLU A 24 -19.27 -0.08 10.62
CA GLU A 24 -20.65 -0.49 10.39
C GLU A 24 -21.08 -0.01 9.00
N ALA A 25 -21.66 -0.91 8.20
CA ALA A 25 -22.04 -0.65 6.81
C ALA A 25 -22.94 0.59 6.65
N LYS A 26 -23.82 0.86 7.63
CA LYS A 26 -24.68 2.05 7.64
C LYS A 26 -23.85 3.33 7.82
N ALA A 27 -22.87 3.33 8.71
CA ALA A 27 -21.98 4.48 8.94
C ALA A 27 -21.12 4.75 7.71
N GLU A 28 -20.55 3.71 7.12
CA GLU A 28 -19.76 3.81 5.90
C GLU A 28 -20.56 4.40 4.73
N LYS A 29 -21.77 3.86 4.48
CA LYS A 29 -22.68 4.36 3.45
C LYS A 29 -23.04 5.83 3.66
N THR A 30 -23.32 6.23 4.91
CA THR A 30 -23.65 7.61 5.24
C THR A 30 -22.47 8.55 5.01
N CYS A 31 -21.25 8.12 5.32
CA CYS A 31 -20.05 8.93 5.11
C CYS A 31 -19.63 9.03 3.64
N LYS A 32 -19.84 7.97 2.85
CA LYS A 32 -19.55 7.97 1.39
C LYS A 32 -20.47 8.89 0.59
N GLY A 33 -21.68 9.12 1.07
CA GLY A 33 -22.68 9.99 0.40
C GLY A 33 -22.57 11.49 0.71
N GLN A 34 -21.44 11.96 1.29
CA GLN A 34 -21.27 13.35 1.67
C GLN A 34 -20.51 14.15 0.61
N ASP A 35 -20.82 15.44 0.49
CA ASP A 35 -20.12 16.38 -0.42
C ASP A 35 -18.61 16.47 -0.09
N LYS A 36 -18.28 16.43 1.21
CA LYS A 36 -16.90 16.37 1.67
C LYS A 36 -16.54 14.94 2.06
N PRO A 37 -15.52 14.33 1.46
CA PRO A 37 -15.14 12.95 1.72
C PRO A 37 -14.68 12.77 3.17
N VAL A 38 -15.05 11.63 3.75
CA VAL A 38 -14.55 11.18 5.05
C VAL A 38 -13.46 10.15 4.81
N THR A 39 -12.26 10.42 5.30
CA THR A 39 -11.15 9.45 5.27
C THR A 39 -11.18 8.64 6.56
N PHE A 40 -11.23 7.32 6.42
CA PHE A 40 -11.24 6.40 7.56
C PHE A 40 -9.82 5.91 7.86
N PHE A 41 -9.46 5.97 9.14
CA PHE A 41 -8.25 5.35 9.67
C PHE A 41 -8.66 4.30 10.70
N ASN A 42 -8.43 3.05 10.37
CA ASN A 42 -8.70 1.90 11.22
C ASN A 42 -7.42 1.41 11.91
N LEU A 43 -7.53 0.41 12.77
CA LEU A 43 -6.40 -0.14 13.51
C LEU A 43 -5.27 -0.65 12.57
N ASN A 44 -5.61 -1.26 11.44
CA ASN A 44 -4.61 -1.74 10.49
C ASN A 44 -3.82 -0.58 9.85
N ASN A 45 -4.45 0.54 9.55
CA ASN A 45 -3.74 1.71 9.02
C ASN A 45 -2.62 2.16 9.98
N PHE A 46 -2.88 2.13 11.30
CA PHE A 46 -1.86 2.47 12.30
C PHE A 46 -0.79 1.40 12.44
N ARG A 47 -1.17 0.11 12.42
CA ARG A 47 -0.21 -1.01 12.50
C ARG A 47 0.70 -1.08 11.29
N ASP A 48 0.16 -0.82 10.10
CA ASP A 48 0.86 -0.87 8.83
C ASP A 48 1.66 0.42 8.54
N ALA A 49 1.43 1.49 9.31
CA ALA A 49 2.17 2.73 9.18
C ALA A 49 3.67 2.48 9.44
N GLN A 50 4.51 3.05 8.58
CA GLN A 50 5.96 2.93 8.69
C GLN A 50 6.49 3.96 9.71
N ILE A 51 5.97 3.87 10.94
CA ILE A 51 6.27 4.75 12.06
C ILE A 51 6.69 3.88 13.26
N ASP A 52 7.80 4.24 13.89
CA ASP A 52 8.19 3.70 15.18
C ASP A 52 7.46 4.51 16.26
N TYR A 53 6.34 3.96 16.73
CA TYR A 53 5.57 4.58 17.80
C TYR A 53 6.29 4.45 19.14
N PRO A 54 6.33 5.53 19.92
CA PRO A 54 6.87 5.46 21.28
C PRO A 54 5.98 4.60 22.17
N THR A 55 6.57 4.04 23.23
CA THR A 55 5.88 3.19 24.21
C THR A 55 5.05 4.00 25.22
N SER A 56 5.27 5.30 25.31
CA SER A 56 4.61 6.21 26.25
C SER A 56 3.94 7.38 25.55
N PHE A 57 2.76 7.79 26.03
CA PHE A 57 2.06 8.98 25.51
C PHE A 57 2.86 10.27 25.64
N SER A 58 3.67 10.40 26.69
CA SER A 58 4.53 11.57 26.89
C SER A 58 5.63 11.72 25.82
N GLU A 59 5.87 10.66 25.04
CA GLU A 59 6.89 10.62 24.01
C GLU A 59 6.32 10.61 22.59
N LEU A 60 5.02 10.82 22.40
CA LEU A 60 4.39 10.80 21.07
C LEU A 60 5.05 11.76 20.06
N TYR A 61 5.56 12.90 20.52
CA TYR A 61 6.30 13.83 19.67
C TYR A 61 7.64 13.29 19.17
N LYS A 62 8.13 12.18 19.74
CA LYS A 62 9.36 11.49 19.33
C LYS A 62 9.12 10.40 18.28
N ALA A 63 7.87 10.18 17.85
CA ALA A 63 7.57 9.20 16.81
C ALA A 63 8.41 9.47 15.56
N LYS A 64 9.06 8.44 15.02
CA LYS A 64 9.95 8.56 13.87
C LYS A 64 9.44 7.70 12.72
N VAL A 65 9.53 8.23 11.52
CA VAL A 65 9.31 7.44 10.31
C VAL A 65 10.42 6.40 10.20
N LYS A 66 10.06 5.16 9.93
CA LYS A 66 11.05 4.08 9.72
C LYS A 66 11.98 4.40 8.56
N ILE A 67 13.23 4.06 8.73
CA ILE A 67 14.26 4.27 7.70
C ILE A 67 13.88 3.44 6.46
N LYS A 68 13.92 4.06 5.28
CA LYS A 68 13.68 3.35 4.02
C LYS A 68 14.64 2.17 3.86
N PRO A 69 14.15 1.03 3.34
CA PRO A 69 14.99 -0.12 3.09
C PRO A 69 16.07 0.21 2.06
N LYS A 70 17.23 -0.38 2.24
CA LYS A 70 18.33 -0.33 1.27
C LYS A 70 18.56 -1.73 0.73
N PRO A 71 18.95 -1.87 -0.54
CA PRO A 71 19.21 -3.18 -1.11
C PRO A 71 20.41 -3.86 -0.44
N GLU A 72 20.24 -5.13 -0.10
CA GLU A 72 21.29 -5.99 0.41
C GLU A 72 22.23 -6.47 -0.72
N PRO A 73 23.44 -6.98 -0.43
CA PRO A 73 24.42 -7.36 -1.45
C PRO A 73 23.85 -8.27 -2.55
N HIS A 74 23.11 -9.32 -2.17
CA HIS A 74 22.48 -10.24 -3.12
C HIS A 74 21.40 -9.60 -3.98
N GLN A 75 20.69 -8.58 -3.43
CA GLN A 75 19.69 -7.82 -4.20
C GLN A 75 20.37 -6.85 -5.17
N ILE A 76 21.49 -6.22 -4.77
CA ILE A 76 22.29 -5.34 -5.64
C ILE A 76 22.78 -6.12 -6.86
N GLU A 77 23.28 -7.33 -6.67
CA GLU A 77 23.71 -8.20 -7.75
C GLU A 77 22.53 -8.53 -8.68
N ALA A 78 21.40 -8.98 -8.12
CA ALA A 78 20.18 -9.28 -8.88
C ALA A 78 19.66 -8.08 -9.68
N ILE A 79 19.62 -6.89 -9.09
CA ILE A 79 19.21 -5.65 -9.74
C ILE A 79 20.11 -5.35 -10.94
N LYS A 80 21.42 -5.40 -10.72
CA LYS A 80 22.42 -5.14 -11.77
C LYS A 80 22.30 -6.13 -12.94
N ASP A 81 22.20 -7.41 -12.62
CA ASP A 81 22.09 -8.48 -13.63
C ASP A 81 20.83 -8.36 -14.47
N VAL A 82 19.67 -8.19 -13.82
CA VAL A 82 18.40 -8.06 -14.52
C VAL A 82 18.37 -6.79 -15.35
N SER A 83 18.76 -5.66 -14.77
CA SER A 83 18.72 -4.36 -15.47
C SER A 83 19.65 -4.31 -16.66
N SER A 84 20.84 -4.94 -16.58
CA SER A 84 21.76 -5.02 -17.72
C SER A 84 21.24 -5.92 -18.84
N LYS A 85 20.70 -7.09 -18.47
CA LYS A 85 20.18 -8.07 -19.45
C LYS A 85 18.92 -7.59 -20.15
N LEU A 86 17.99 -6.96 -19.44
CA LEU A 86 16.75 -6.46 -20.02
C LEU A 86 16.97 -5.34 -21.06
N LYS A 87 18.13 -4.71 -21.10
CA LYS A 87 18.51 -3.76 -22.17
C LYS A 87 18.76 -4.44 -23.52
N THR A 88 19.09 -5.72 -23.49
CA THR A 88 19.45 -6.48 -24.70
C THR A 88 18.45 -7.59 -25.03
N VAL A 89 17.76 -8.14 -24.03
CA VAL A 89 16.77 -9.20 -24.21
C VAL A 89 15.42 -8.73 -23.71
N GLY A 90 14.36 -9.00 -24.48
CA GLY A 90 13.01 -8.50 -24.18
C GLY A 90 12.31 -9.19 -22.99
N ARG A 91 12.90 -10.22 -22.40
CA ARG A 91 12.34 -10.96 -21.25
C ARG A 91 13.41 -11.67 -20.44
N GLY A 92 13.13 -11.93 -19.17
CA GLY A 92 14.00 -12.68 -18.26
C GLY A 92 13.22 -13.32 -17.14
N GLN A 93 13.89 -14.12 -16.34
CA GLN A 93 13.36 -14.72 -15.14
C GLN A 93 14.32 -14.42 -13.99
N LEU A 94 13.78 -13.89 -12.89
CA LEU A 94 14.50 -13.67 -11.64
C LEU A 94 14.03 -14.68 -10.61
N ILE A 95 14.91 -15.57 -10.20
CA ILE A 95 14.63 -16.58 -9.18
C ILE A 95 15.35 -16.19 -7.89
N MET A 96 14.57 -15.98 -6.85
CA MET A 96 15.07 -15.64 -5.50
C MET A 96 14.35 -16.48 -4.47
N ALA A 97 15.02 -16.86 -3.39
CA ALA A 97 14.43 -17.62 -2.29
C ALA A 97 13.30 -16.85 -1.59
N CYS A 98 12.44 -17.55 -0.85
CA CYS A 98 11.43 -16.90 -0.01
C CYS A 98 12.10 -16.05 1.08
N GLY A 99 11.50 -14.89 1.39
CA GLY A 99 12.03 -13.99 2.42
C GLY A 99 13.22 -13.12 2.01
N THR A 100 13.76 -13.25 0.80
CA THR A 100 14.93 -12.46 0.33
C THR A 100 14.57 -11.08 -0.23
N GLY A 101 13.34 -10.59 0.01
CA GLY A 101 12.91 -9.25 -0.39
C GLY A 101 12.68 -9.07 -1.88
N LYS A 102 12.11 -10.08 -2.56
CA LYS A 102 11.76 -10.01 -3.99
C LYS A 102 10.98 -8.76 -4.37
N THR A 103 10.02 -8.37 -3.55
CA THR A 103 9.16 -7.21 -3.78
C THR A 103 9.98 -5.91 -3.87
N PHE A 104 10.94 -5.74 -2.97
CA PHE A 104 11.85 -4.59 -3.03
C PHE A 104 12.81 -4.70 -4.21
N ALA A 105 13.37 -5.87 -4.49
CA ALA A 105 14.26 -6.06 -5.62
C ALA A 105 13.59 -5.67 -6.95
N THR A 106 12.33 -6.07 -7.16
CA THR A 106 11.57 -5.70 -8.37
C THR A 106 11.28 -4.20 -8.44
N MET A 107 11.03 -3.54 -7.31
CA MET A 107 10.88 -2.08 -7.24
C MET A 107 12.18 -1.37 -7.66
N TRP A 108 13.31 -1.76 -7.10
CA TRP A 108 14.60 -1.17 -7.45
C TRP A 108 15.02 -1.46 -8.91
N ILE A 109 14.67 -2.63 -9.46
CA ILE A 109 14.85 -2.92 -10.90
C ILE A 109 14.04 -1.93 -11.75
N LYS A 110 12.77 -1.66 -11.40
CA LYS A 110 11.94 -0.64 -12.06
C LYS A 110 12.59 0.74 -12.02
N GLU A 111 13.14 1.12 -10.87
CA GLU A 111 13.83 2.42 -10.69
C GLU A 111 15.12 2.48 -11.53
N GLU A 112 15.94 1.43 -11.51
CA GLU A 112 17.19 1.34 -12.26
C GLU A 112 16.95 1.40 -13.78
N LEU A 113 15.87 0.77 -14.24
CA LEU A 113 15.45 0.83 -15.65
C LEU A 113 14.81 2.17 -16.03
N LYS A 114 14.52 3.04 -15.06
CA LYS A 114 13.78 4.30 -15.26
C LYS A 114 12.47 4.08 -16.03
N ALA A 115 11.75 3.01 -15.68
CA ALA A 115 10.54 2.62 -16.38
C ALA A 115 9.42 3.67 -16.19
N HIS A 116 8.91 4.22 -17.29
CA HIS A 116 7.79 5.17 -17.27
C HIS A 116 6.48 4.50 -16.84
N SER A 117 6.26 3.27 -17.28
CA SER A 117 5.09 2.49 -16.92
C SER A 117 5.51 1.07 -16.54
N THR A 118 4.87 0.52 -15.51
CA THR A 118 5.15 -0.83 -15.04
C THR A 118 3.84 -1.54 -14.76
N LEU A 119 3.64 -2.68 -15.41
CA LEU A 119 2.53 -3.58 -15.10
C LEU A 119 3.02 -4.67 -14.15
N VAL A 120 2.37 -4.77 -12.98
CA VAL A 120 2.65 -5.80 -11.98
C VAL A 120 1.45 -6.73 -11.87
N LEU A 121 1.66 -8.01 -12.14
CA LEU A 121 0.63 -9.04 -12.04
C LEU A 121 0.85 -9.86 -10.76
N LEU A 122 -0.15 -9.92 -9.91
CA LEU A 122 -0.10 -10.57 -8.62
C LEU A 122 -1.25 -11.57 -8.46
N PRO A 123 -1.02 -12.74 -7.87
CA PRO A 123 -2.02 -13.80 -7.80
C PRO A 123 -3.10 -13.58 -6.73
N SER A 124 -2.92 -12.64 -5.79
CA SER A 124 -3.87 -12.43 -4.70
C SER A 124 -3.93 -10.95 -4.27
N LEU A 125 -5.06 -10.57 -3.66
CA LEU A 125 -5.26 -9.23 -3.09
C LEU A 125 -4.35 -8.94 -1.90
N SER A 126 -4.02 -9.94 -1.11
CA SER A 126 -3.09 -9.78 0.01
C SER A 126 -1.68 -9.43 -0.48
N LEU A 127 -1.20 -10.10 -1.53
CA LEU A 127 0.06 -9.76 -2.19
C LEU A 127 0.01 -8.39 -2.88
N LEU A 128 -1.12 -8.02 -3.45
CA LEU A 128 -1.31 -6.67 -4.00
C LEU A 128 -1.15 -5.62 -2.90
N SER A 129 -1.88 -5.77 -1.81
CA SER A 129 -1.82 -4.85 -0.68
C SER A 129 -0.42 -4.76 -0.06
N GLN A 130 0.26 -5.89 0.11
CA GLN A 130 1.63 -5.94 0.59
C GLN A 130 2.59 -5.20 -0.37
N THR A 131 2.56 -5.55 -1.66
CA THR A 131 3.42 -4.94 -2.68
C THR A 131 3.25 -3.43 -2.73
N MET A 132 2.00 -2.98 -2.68
CA MET A 132 1.67 -1.55 -2.69
C MET A 132 2.28 -0.81 -1.50
N ARG A 133 2.13 -1.36 -0.29
CA ARG A 133 2.70 -0.75 0.92
C ARG A 133 4.23 -0.72 0.88
N GLU A 134 4.85 -1.82 0.48
CA GLU A 134 6.30 -1.93 0.38
C GLU A 134 6.87 -0.97 -0.67
N TRP A 135 6.24 -0.86 -1.83
CA TRP A 135 6.67 0.06 -2.89
C TRP A 135 6.44 1.52 -2.50
N ALA A 136 5.28 1.86 -1.95
CA ALA A 136 4.99 3.21 -1.48
C ALA A 136 5.97 3.68 -0.40
N TRP A 137 6.40 2.77 0.49
CA TRP A 137 7.38 3.08 1.51
C TRP A 137 8.82 3.11 0.99
N GLY A 138 9.21 2.11 0.20
CA GLY A 138 10.61 1.88 -0.17
C GLY A 138 11.08 2.67 -1.38
N SER A 139 10.16 3.12 -2.25
CA SER A 139 10.53 3.81 -3.49
C SER A 139 11.26 5.14 -3.23
N ASN A 140 12.26 5.40 -4.04
CA ASN A 140 12.99 6.67 -4.08
C ASN A 140 12.39 7.64 -5.10
N THR A 141 11.48 7.17 -5.94
CA THR A 141 10.79 7.96 -6.98
C THR A 141 9.30 8.02 -6.70
N ASP A 142 8.69 9.16 -6.96
CA ASP A 142 7.23 9.29 -6.93
C ASP A 142 6.62 8.54 -8.12
N PHE A 143 5.49 7.90 -7.90
CA PHE A 143 4.74 7.20 -8.93
C PHE A 143 3.26 7.14 -8.59
N GLU A 144 2.43 7.13 -9.62
CA GLU A 144 1.00 6.93 -9.48
C GLU A 144 0.66 5.45 -9.64
N ILE A 145 -0.41 5.02 -8.98
CA ILE A 145 -0.80 3.62 -8.95
C ILE A 145 -2.25 3.48 -9.38
N LEU A 146 -2.46 2.59 -10.34
CA LEU A 146 -3.79 2.13 -10.72
C LEU A 146 -3.93 0.65 -10.38
N ASN A 147 -4.77 0.34 -9.40
CA ASN A 147 -5.07 -1.03 -9.03
C ASN A 147 -6.30 -1.54 -9.76
N VAL A 148 -6.15 -2.67 -10.42
CA VAL A 148 -7.24 -3.37 -11.09
C VAL A 148 -7.33 -4.79 -10.53
N CYS A 149 -8.48 -5.19 -10.02
CA CYS A 149 -8.71 -6.57 -9.58
C CYS A 149 -10.12 -7.02 -9.95
N SER A 150 -10.30 -8.33 -10.12
CA SER A 150 -11.63 -8.91 -10.27
C SER A 150 -12.23 -9.21 -8.89
N ASP A 151 -13.47 -8.80 -8.66
CA ASP A 151 -14.20 -8.92 -7.39
C ASP A 151 -14.72 -10.35 -7.12
N LYS A 152 -14.21 -11.37 -7.81
CA LYS A 152 -14.72 -12.73 -7.78
C LYS A 152 -14.22 -13.63 -6.65
N THR A 153 -13.56 -13.11 -5.64
CA THR A 153 -13.14 -13.87 -4.45
C THR A 153 -14.19 -13.91 -3.35
N VAL A 154 -15.44 -13.75 -3.67
CA VAL A 154 -16.56 -13.98 -2.75
C VAL A 154 -16.93 -15.45 -2.79
N GLY A 155 -16.38 -16.27 -1.90
CA GLY A 155 -16.94 -17.62 -1.75
C GLY A 155 -16.07 -18.74 -1.16
N THR A 156 -14.81 -18.57 -0.90
CA THR A 156 -14.00 -19.61 -0.27
C THR A 156 -13.46 -19.18 1.11
N LYS A 157 -13.68 -20.07 2.08
CA LYS A 157 -13.27 -19.92 3.48
C LYS A 157 -11.74 -20.00 3.60
N SER A 158 -11.02 -18.97 3.23
CA SER A 158 -9.60 -18.82 3.58
C SER A 158 -9.26 -17.34 3.58
N GLU A 159 -8.40 -16.95 4.42
CA GLU A 159 -7.76 -15.66 4.74
C GLU A 159 -7.64 -14.57 3.63
N ASP A 160 -8.48 -14.61 2.61
CA ASP A 160 -8.42 -13.72 1.47
C ASP A 160 -9.04 -12.35 1.81
N MET A 161 -8.21 -11.34 1.76
CA MET A 161 -8.64 -9.94 1.88
C MET A 161 -9.69 -9.64 0.80
N LYS A 162 -10.76 -8.99 1.19
CA LYS A 162 -11.73 -8.43 0.24
C LYS A 162 -11.14 -7.20 -0.41
N ALA A 163 -11.58 -6.87 -1.62
CA ALA A 163 -11.18 -5.63 -2.30
C ALA A 163 -11.45 -4.37 -1.44
N GLU A 164 -12.45 -4.44 -0.56
CA GLU A 164 -12.81 -3.40 0.40
C GLU A 164 -11.77 -3.22 1.53
N ASP A 165 -11.00 -4.25 1.84
CA ASP A 165 -9.98 -4.25 2.89
C ASP A 165 -8.62 -3.71 2.38
N VAL A 166 -8.50 -3.45 1.07
CA VAL A 166 -7.29 -2.89 0.48
C VAL A 166 -7.23 -1.40 0.76
N THR A 167 -6.17 -0.95 1.37
CA THR A 167 -5.96 0.46 1.77
C THR A 167 -5.92 1.42 0.58
N PHE A 168 -5.77 0.92 -0.63
CA PHE A 168 -5.64 1.69 -1.87
C PHE A 168 -6.88 1.56 -2.74
N ARG A 169 -7.15 2.59 -3.53
CA ARG A 169 -8.30 2.57 -4.46
C ARG A 169 -8.09 1.49 -5.52
N VAL A 170 -9.07 0.61 -5.65
CA VAL A 170 -9.08 -0.49 -6.63
C VAL A 170 -10.26 -0.31 -7.58
N THR A 171 -10.08 -0.63 -8.85
CA THR A 171 -11.16 -0.66 -9.85
C THR A 171 -11.29 -2.05 -10.45
N SER A 172 -12.52 -2.46 -10.74
CA SER A 172 -12.88 -3.75 -11.34
C SER A 172 -13.31 -3.63 -12.81
N LYS A 173 -13.14 -2.45 -13.41
CA LYS A 173 -13.49 -2.21 -14.83
C LYS A 173 -12.27 -2.19 -15.71
#